data_b57d9718680ce3ff5df3ee6656c912b8
#
_entry.id   b57d9718680ce3ff5df3ee6656c912b8
#
_cell.length_a   1.000
_cell.length_b   1.000
_cell.length_c   1.000
_cell.angle_alpha   90.00
_cell.angle_beta   90.00
_cell.angle_gamma   90.00
#
_symmetry.space_group_name_H-M   'P 1'
#
loop_
_entity.id
_entity.type
_entity.pdbx_description
1 polymer ?
#
loop_
_entity_poly.entity_id
_entity_poly.type
_entity_poly.pdbx_seq_one_letter_code
_entity_poly.pdbx_strand_id
1 'polypeptide(L)'
;MKTVLVSAVALIDVDGRFLLGQRPEGKSMAGLWEFPGGKVEKGETPEAALIRELQEELCIDTWASCLAPLTFASHSYDDFHLLMPLF
;
A
#
# COMPACT_ATOMS: atom_id res chain seq x y z
N MET A 1 4.55 21.17 -5.49
CA MET A 1 4.93 19.87 -4.89
C MET A 1 4.08 18.77 -5.49
N LYS A 2 4.71 17.69 -5.89
CA LYS A 2 4.01 16.55 -6.49
C LYS A 2 3.34 15.70 -5.41
N THR A 3 2.12 15.26 -5.65
CA THR A 3 1.42 14.30 -4.79
C THR A 3 1.60 12.90 -5.35
N VAL A 4 2.04 11.97 -4.50
CA VAL A 4 2.18 10.56 -4.84
C VAL A 4 1.11 9.79 -4.09
N LEU A 5 0.25 9.10 -4.85
CA LEU A 5 -0.83 8.28 -4.30
C LEU A 5 -0.38 6.84 -4.24
N VAL A 6 -0.36 6.28 -3.03
CA VAL A 6 0.02 4.89 -2.78
C VAL A 6 -1.11 4.25 -2.00
N SER A 7 -1.58 3.09 -2.44
CA SER A 7 -2.58 2.36 -1.66
C SER A 7 -1.91 1.22 -0.89
N ALA A 8 -2.42 0.93 0.30
CA ALA A 8 -1.88 -0.09 1.17
C ALA A 8 -3.02 -0.85 1.84
N VAL A 9 -2.71 -2.04 2.37
CA VAL A 9 -3.70 -2.89 3.02
C VAL A 9 -3.18 -3.40 4.36
N ALA A 10 -4.08 -3.43 5.34
CA ALA A 10 -3.85 -4.11 6.60
C ALA A 10 -4.35 -5.55 6.45
N LEU A 11 -3.45 -6.49 6.20
CA LEU A 11 -3.77 -7.91 6.14
C LEU A 11 -3.65 -8.49 7.53
N ILE A 12 -4.78 -8.96 8.06
CA ILE A 12 -4.87 -9.43 9.44
C ILE A 12 -5.20 -10.92 9.42
N ASP A 13 -4.41 -11.73 10.14
CA ASP A 13 -4.67 -13.15 10.26
C ASP A 13 -5.69 -13.45 11.39
N VAL A 14 -6.01 -14.72 11.56
CA VAL A 14 -7.00 -15.16 12.57
C VAL A 14 -6.56 -14.86 14.00
N ASP A 15 -5.28 -14.65 14.23
CA ASP A 15 -4.73 -14.33 15.55
C ASP A 15 -4.57 -12.82 15.76
N GLY A 16 -5.03 -12.01 14.83
CA GLY A 16 -4.96 -10.54 14.92
C GLY A 16 -3.60 -9.95 14.55
N ARG A 17 -2.72 -10.72 13.90
CA ARG A 17 -1.41 -10.22 13.46
C ARG A 17 -1.50 -9.59 12.09
N PHE A 18 -0.69 -8.53 11.89
CA PHE A 18 -0.60 -7.83 10.60
C PHE A 18 0.59 -8.35 9.80
N LEU A 19 0.41 -8.45 8.50
CA LEU A 19 1.51 -8.72 7.59
C LEU A 19 2.22 -7.42 7.24
N LEU A 20 3.53 -7.35 7.49
CA LEU A 20 4.37 -6.22 7.11
C LEU A 20 5.49 -6.71 6.20
N GLY A 21 5.82 -5.90 5.20
CA GLY A 21 6.96 -6.14 4.33
C GLY A 21 8.09 -5.19 4.66
N GLN A 22 9.32 -5.66 4.52
CA GLN A 22 10.49 -4.83 4.72
C GLN A 22 10.97 -4.28 3.37
N ARG A 23 11.24 -2.97 3.32
CA ARG A 23 11.78 -2.34 2.11
C ARG A 23 13.14 -2.95 1.79
N PRO A 24 13.36 -3.41 0.55
CA PRO A 24 14.62 -4.03 0.18
C PRO A 24 15.77 -3.02 0.13
N GLU A 25 16.99 -3.52 0.24
CA GLU A 25 18.19 -2.71 0.05
C GLU A 25 18.21 -2.11 -1.37
N GLY A 26 18.79 -0.92 -1.50
CA GLY A 26 18.83 -0.19 -2.75
C GLY A 26 17.59 0.64 -3.05
N LYS A 27 16.53 0.50 -2.28
CA LYS A 27 15.34 1.34 -2.34
C LYS A 27 15.42 2.45 -1.29
N SER A 28 14.66 3.54 -1.51
CA SER A 28 14.51 4.56 -0.48
C SER A 28 13.92 3.95 0.79
N MET A 29 14.36 4.41 1.94
CA MET A 29 13.89 3.92 3.25
C MET A 29 14.12 2.41 3.45
N ALA A 30 15.22 1.88 2.89
CA ALA A 30 15.57 0.48 3.02
C ALA A 30 15.62 0.05 4.49
N GLY A 31 15.13 -1.16 4.78
CA GLY A 31 15.09 -1.71 6.12
C GLY A 31 13.86 -1.34 6.93
N LEU A 32 13.07 -0.36 6.52
CA LEU A 32 11.83 0.00 7.21
C LEU A 32 10.71 -0.99 6.84
N TRP A 33 9.85 -1.24 7.80
CA TRP A 33 8.70 -2.13 7.62
C TRP A 33 7.48 -1.32 7.19
N GLU A 34 6.68 -1.90 6.29
CA GLU A 34 5.50 -1.23 5.74
C GLU A 34 4.37 -2.22 5.46
N PHE A 35 3.15 -1.70 5.37
CA PHE A 35 2.01 -2.48 4.90
C PHE A 35 2.17 -2.81 3.41
N PRO A 36 1.71 -3.99 2.95
CA PRO A 36 1.71 -4.32 1.53
C PRO A 36 0.91 -3.30 0.72
N GLY A 37 1.38 -3.00 -0.48
CA GLY A 37 0.73 -2.08 -1.38
C GLY A 37 1.70 -1.49 -2.38
N GLY A 38 1.29 -0.45 -3.06
CA GLY A 38 2.12 0.21 -4.05
C GLY A 38 1.45 1.44 -4.65
N LYS A 39 2.13 2.06 -5.60
CA LYS A 39 1.66 3.26 -6.26
C LYS A 39 0.40 2.98 -7.07
N VAL A 40 -0.54 3.92 -7.00
CA VAL A 40 -1.72 3.92 -7.87
C VAL A 40 -1.28 4.48 -9.22
N GLU A 41 -1.42 3.67 -10.27
CA GLU A 41 -1.05 4.06 -11.62
C GLU A 41 -2.18 4.82 -12.30
N LYS A 42 -1.84 5.52 -13.37
CA LYS A 42 -2.81 6.28 -14.15
C LYS A 42 -3.95 5.36 -14.63
N GLY A 43 -5.17 5.79 -14.39
CA GLY A 43 -6.36 5.03 -14.80
C GLY A 43 -6.81 3.98 -13.81
N GLU A 44 -6.07 3.78 -12.72
CA GLU A 44 -6.47 2.86 -11.66
C GLU A 44 -7.18 3.60 -10.51
N THR A 45 -8.12 2.92 -9.88
CA THR A 45 -8.59 3.33 -8.56
C THR A 45 -7.61 2.83 -7.50
N PRO A 46 -7.62 3.38 -6.28
CA PRO A 46 -6.79 2.85 -5.19
C PRO A 46 -7.04 1.36 -4.92
N GLU A 47 -8.29 0.91 -5.01
CA GLU A 47 -8.63 -0.50 -4.83
C GLU A 47 -8.06 -1.37 -5.94
N ALA A 48 -8.18 -0.94 -7.20
CA ALA A 48 -7.64 -1.67 -8.34
C ALA A 48 -6.12 -1.79 -8.26
N ALA A 49 -5.43 -0.72 -7.87
CA ALA A 49 -3.99 -0.73 -7.67
C ALA A 49 -3.60 -1.74 -6.59
N LEU A 50 -4.33 -1.77 -5.50
CA LEU A 50 -4.05 -2.67 -4.39
C LEU A 50 -4.26 -4.13 -4.79
N ILE A 51 -5.34 -4.43 -5.50
CA ILE A 51 -5.62 -5.77 -6.03
C ILE A 51 -4.46 -6.24 -6.91
N ARG A 52 -3.99 -5.38 -7.81
CA ARG A 52 -2.86 -5.67 -8.69
C ARG A 52 -1.58 -5.93 -7.90
N GLU A 53 -1.25 -5.06 -6.95
CA GLU A 53 -0.04 -5.18 -6.14
C GLU A 53 -0.03 -6.45 -5.28
N LEU A 54 -1.16 -6.81 -4.69
CA LEU A 54 -1.28 -8.03 -3.89
C LEU A 54 -1.08 -9.28 -4.76
N GLN A 55 -1.60 -9.28 -5.98
CA GLN A 55 -1.38 -10.38 -6.93
C GLN A 55 0.09 -10.47 -7.32
N GLU A 56 0.70 -9.35 -7.67
CA GLU A 56 2.09 -9.32 -8.15
C GLU A 56 3.09 -9.66 -7.06
N GLU A 57 2.92 -9.10 -5.86
CA GLU A 57 3.92 -9.25 -4.79
C GLU A 57 3.71 -10.49 -3.94
N LEU A 58 2.46 -10.87 -3.67
CA LEU A 58 2.13 -11.92 -2.70
C LEU A 58 1.33 -13.07 -3.30
N CYS A 59 1.00 -13.00 -4.58
CA CYS A 59 0.14 -13.99 -5.24
C CYS A 59 -1.21 -14.17 -4.54
N ILE A 60 -1.72 -13.09 -3.95
CA ILE A 60 -3.01 -13.09 -3.28
C ILE A 60 -4.07 -12.54 -4.23
N ASP A 61 -5.11 -13.33 -4.47
CA ASP A 61 -6.28 -12.89 -5.23
C ASP A 61 -7.29 -12.27 -4.27
N THR A 62 -7.74 -11.07 -4.61
CA THR A 62 -8.74 -10.37 -3.82
C THR A 62 -9.68 -9.58 -4.74
N TRP A 63 -10.73 -9.05 -4.17
CA TRP A 63 -11.75 -8.30 -4.89
C TRP A 63 -12.02 -6.98 -4.17
N ALA A 64 -12.51 -5.99 -4.91
CA ALA A 64 -12.84 -4.69 -4.33
C ALA A 64 -13.83 -4.79 -3.15
N SER A 65 -14.77 -5.73 -3.23
CA SER A 65 -15.74 -5.95 -2.15
C SER A 65 -15.14 -6.48 -0.85
N CYS A 66 -13.89 -6.99 -0.91
CA CYS A 66 -13.17 -7.46 0.27
C CYS A 66 -12.34 -6.36 0.92
N LEU A 67 -12.27 -5.18 0.29
CA LEU A 67 -11.47 -4.06 0.75
C LEU A 67 -12.38 -2.99 1.35
N ALA A 68 -12.17 -2.67 2.61
CA ALA A 68 -12.91 -1.60 3.29
C ALA A 68 -11.96 -0.47 3.64
N PRO A 69 -12.28 0.78 3.29
CA PRO A 69 -11.45 1.91 3.71
C PRO A 69 -11.33 1.96 5.22
N LEU A 70 -10.09 2.00 5.71
CA LEU A 70 -9.81 2.04 7.15
C LEU A 70 -9.43 3.45 7.60
N THR A 71 -8.40 4.01 6.95
CA THR A 71 -7.89 5.33 7.24
C THR A 71 -7.00 5.79 6.09
N PHE A 72 -6.30 6.89 6.27
CA PHE A 72 -5.27 7.29 5.32
C PHE A 72 -4.12 7.95 6.06
N ALA A 73 -2.95 7.95 5.44
CA ALA A 73 -1.78 8.67 5.90
C ALA A 73 -1.47 9.80 4.92
N SER A 74 -0.99 10.91 5.44
CA SER A 74 -0.61 12.09 4.66
C SER A 74 0.68 12.63 5.23
N HIS A 75 1.71 12.72 4.40
CA HIS A 75 3.02 13.16 4.85
C HIS A 75 3.79 13.86 3.73
N SER A 76 4.43 14.97 4.05
CA SER A 76 5.26 15.70 3.12
C SER A 76 6.71 15.32 3.28
N TYR A 77 7.34 14.90 2.21
CA TYR A 77 8.79 14.74 2.08
C TYR A 77 9.35 15.97 1.36
N ASP A 78 10.67 16.03 1.20
CA ASP A 78 11.31 17.18 0.55
C ASP A 78 10.84 17.37 -0.88
N ASP A 79 10.67 16.28 -1.62
CA ASP A 79 10.37 16.31 -3.06
C ASP A 79 8.91 16.08 -3.40
N PHE A 80 8.13 15.51 -2.49
CA PHE A 80 6.75 15.13 -2.79
C PHE A 80 5.90 15.03 -1.53
N HIS A 81 4.60 15.00 -1.74
CA HIS A 81 3.62 14.72 -0.69
C HIS A 81 3.05 13.32 -0.89
N LEU A 82 3.15 12.49 0.13
CA LEU A 82 2.56 11.15 0.12
C LEU A 82 1.12 11.21 0.62
N LEU A 83 0.22 10.62 -0.15
CA LEU A 83 -1.15 10.36 0.27
C LEU A 83 -1.40 8.87 0.12
N MET A 84 -1.70 8.19 1.24
CA MET A 84 -1.81 6.74 1.25
C MET A 84 -3.10 6.30 1.93
N PRO A 85 -4.14 5.97 1.14
CA PRO A 85 -5.29 5.28 1.70
C PRO A 85 -4.91 3.88 2.18
N LEU A 86 -5.37 3.50 3.35
CA LEU A 86 -5.15 2.20 3.97
C LEU A 86 -6.48 1.46 4.06
N PHE A 87 -6.50 0.27 3.52
CA PHE A 87 -7.69 -0.61 3.51
C PHE A 87 -7.57 -1.79 4.47
#